data_6bc195a04d94e99961bcc5ab3bbac875
#
_entry.id   6bc195a04d94e99961bcc5ab3bbac875
#
_cell.length_a   1.000
_cell.length_b   1.000
_cell.length_c   1.000
_cell.angle_alpha   90.00
_cell.angle_beta   90.00
_cell.angle_gamma   90.00
#
_symmetry.space_group_name_H-M   'P 1'
#
loop_
_entity.id
_entity.type
_entity.pdbx_description
1 polymer ?
#
loop_
_entity_poly.entity_id
_entity_poly.type
_entity_poly.pdbx_seq_one_letter_code
_entity_poly.pdbx_strand_id
1 'polypeptide(L)'
;MPAGAIYASIASLSPAQQTMLTEISKHSDPVTVTQLAANLGLHPNSVRATLDSLSRMRLIDRQVIKSGGRGRPSWGYYALAPDTESLASAQMVELTHIFCDAIREYADDPVAEARRIGSQWGDRVLENLSGEADADHVHDALDLSTQISQLRVLYTSLGTAATINRDFPHVIDLHSCPFVNRQGQVDPLICEMHRGLISRVMESNYDSTIVGRLYPMTAPGVCKIEIEEVASA
;
A
#
# COMPACT_ATOMS: atom_id res chain seq x y z
N MET A 1 -3.40 26.60 0.10
CA MET A 1 -2.28 26.72 1.08
C MET A 1 -1.03 26.12 0.45
N PRO A 2 0.18 26.63 0.69
CA PRO A 2 1.40 25.96 0.27
C PRO A 2 1.50 24.59 0.98
N ALA A 3 1.99 23.56 0.27
CA ALA A 3 2.07 22.19 0.76
C ALA A 3 2.73 22.07 2.15
N GLY A 4 3.80 22.84 2.39
CA GLY A 4 4.49 22.85 3.69
C GLY A 4 3.62 23.27 4.88
N ALA A 5 2.62 24.15 4.68
CA ALA A 5 1.71 24.56 5.75
C ALA A 5 0.71 23.46 6.11
N ILE A 6 0.31 22.62 5.17
CA ILE A 6 -0.57 21.46 5.39
C ILE A 6 0.17 20.41 6.23
N TYR A 7 1.43 20.11 5.90
CA TYR A 7 2.24 19.16 6.66
C TYR A 7 2.44 19.60 8.12
N ALA A 8 2.74 20.89 8.36
CA ALA A 8 2.88 21.42 9.70
C ALA A 8 1.57 21.31 10.50
N SER A 9 0.43 21.57 9.87
CA SER A 9 -0.87 21.43 10.49
C SER A 9 -1.18 19.98 10.87
N ILE A 10 -0.90 19.04 9.98
CA ILE A 10 -1.12 17.61 10.21
C ILE A 10 -0.20 17.07 11.31
N ALA A 11 1.07 17.47 11.31
CA ALA A 11 2.03 17.09 12.34
C ALA A 11 1.66 17.58 13.76
N SER A 12 0.85 18.63 13.86
CA SER A 12 0.38 19.19 15.14
C SER A 12 -0.94 18.60 15.64
N LEU A 13 -1.56 17.66 14.92
CA LEU A 13 -2.83 17.07 15.29
C LEU A 13 -2.73 16.23 16.56
N SER A 14 -3.70 16.39 17.46
CA SER A 14 -3.92 15.45 18.56
C SER A 14 -4.42 14.10 18.04
N PRO A 15 -4.26 12.99 18.81
CA PRO A 15 -4.79 11.68 18.41
C PRO A 15 -6.28 11.70 18.05
N ALA A 16 -7.09 12.44 18.78
CA ALA A 16 -8.53 12.57 18.49
C ALA A 16 -8.79 13.29 17.16
N GLN A 17 -7.99 14.31 16.82
CA GLN A 17 -8.09 15.02 15.55
C GLN A 17 -7.61 14.14 14.38
N GLN A 18 -6.55 13.37 14.57
CA GLN A 18 -6.07 12.40 13.56
C GLN A 18 -7.15 11.36 13.27
N THR A 19 -7.70 10.72 14.31
CA THR A 19 -8.78 9.73 14.16
C THR A 19 -9.99 10.31 13.43
N MET A 20 -10.39 11.55 13.75
CA MET A 20 -11.52 12.22 13.10
C MET A 20 -11.23 12.53 11.63
N LEU A 21 -10.03 13.02 11.30
CA LEU A 21 -9.62 13.31 9.92
C LEU A 21 -9.56 12.04 9.08
N THR A 22 -8.97 10.98 9.62
CA THR A 22 -8.90 9.66 8.97
C THR A 22 -10.30 9.10 8.71
N GLU A 23 -11.23 9.23 9.70
CA GLU A 23 -12.60 8.75 9.49
C GLU A 23 -13.32 9.52 8.38
N ILE A 24 -13.18 10.85 8.33
CA ILE A 24 -13.78 11.67 7.27
C ILE A 24 -13.20 11.28 5.90
N SER A 25 -11.88 11.02 5.81
CA SER A 25 -11.18 10.69 4.56
C SER A 25 -11.57 9.34 3.96
N LYS A 26 -12.15 8.41 4.75
CA LYS A 26 -12.65 7.12 4.25
C LYS A 26 -13.88 7.25 3.35
N HIS A 27 -14.55 8.39 3.41
CA HIS A 27 -15.83 8.60 2.72
C HIS A 27 -15.62 9.46 1.47
N SER A 28 -16.13 9.01 0.34
CA SER A 28 -16.18 9.80 -0.92
C SER A 28 -17.22 10.93 -0.86
N ASP A 29 -18.29 10.73 -0.09
CA ASP A 29 -19.35 11.71 0.12
C ASP A 29 -19.21 12.41 1.49
N PRO A 30 -19.68 13.67 1.61
CA PRO A 30 -19.61 14.41 2.86
C PRO A 30 -20.36 13.72 4.00
N VAL A 31 -19.72 13.58 5.17
CA VAL A 31 -20.20 12.84 6.32
C VAL A 31 -20.80 13.77 7.37
N THR A 32 -21.95 13.41 7.93
CA THR A 32 -22.64 14.21 8.97
C THR A 32 -22.05 13.97 10.36
N VAL A 33 -22.28 14.93 11.28
CA VAL A 33 -21.94 14.77 12.72
C VAL A 33 -22.54 13.49 13.31
N THR A 34 -23.76 13.12 12.91
CA THR A 34 -24.44 11.94 13.43
C THR A 34 -23.76 10.65 12.97
N GLN A 35 -23.35 10.58 11.70
CA GLN A 35 -22.59 9.44 11.17
C GLN A 35 -21.23 9.32 11.85
N LEU A 36 -20.48 10.42 11.95
CA LEU A 36 -19.18 10.42 12.61
C LEU A 36 -19.28 10.02 14.09
N ALA A 37 -20.32 10.50 14.79
CA ALA A 37 -20.56 10.14 16.18
C ALA A 37 -20.84 8.63 16.33
N ALA A 38 -21.63 8.06 15.42
CA ALA A 38 -21.94 6.62 15.40
C ALA A 38 -20.69 5.78 15.06
N ASN A 39 -19.94 6.16 14.01
CA ASN A 39 -18.77 5.41 13.54
C ASN A 39 -17.65 5.39 14.59
N LEU A 40 -17.44 6.49 15.30
CA LEU A 40 -16.36 6.65 16.28
C LEU A 40 -16.78 6.35 17.72
N GLY A 41 -18.05 6.08 17.98
CA GLY A 41 -18.56 5.86 19.34
C GLY A 41 -18.47 7.11 20.21
N LEU A 42 -18.57 8.31 19.63
CA LEU A 42 -18.38 9.59 20.32
C LEU A 42 -19.69 10.34 20.50
N HIS A 43 -19.72 11.20 21.55
CA HIS A 43 -20.86 12.11 21.71
C HIS A 43 -20.84 13.19 20.60
N PRO A 44 -22.00 13.58 20.03
CA PRO A 44 -22.07 14.58 18.95
C PRO A 44 -21.41 15.92 19.27
N ASN A 45 -21.41 16.35 20.52
CA ASN A 45 -20.75 17.60 20.93
C ASN A 45 -19.22 17.51 20.84
N SER A 46 -18.65 16.36 21.20
CA SER A 46 -17.20 16.11 21.05
C SER A 46 -16.80 16.08 19.57
N VAL A 47 -17.63 15.46 18.72
CA VAL A 47 -17.44 15.47 17.26
C VAL A 47 -17.45 16.91 16.73
N ARG A 48 -18.44 17.74 17.11
CA ARG A 48 -18.50 19.15 16.67
C ARG A 48 -17.26 19.94 17.08
N ALA A 49 -16.81 19.81 18.33
CA ALA A 49 -15.62 20.51 18.82
C ALA A 49 -14.37 20.14 18.01
N THR A 50 -14.20 18.85 17.68
CA THR A 50 -13.09 18.37 16.85
C THR A 50 -13.19 18.87 15.41
N LEU A 51 -14.39 18.83 14.82
CA LEU A 51 -14.64 19.35 13.46
C LEU A 51 -14.38 20.86 13.38
N ASP A 52 -14.79 21.64 14.37
CA ASP A 52 -14.52 23.09 14.42
C ASP A 52 -13.01 23.36 14.51
N SER A 53 -12.26 22.53 15.20
CA SER A 53 -10.80 22.63 15.26
C SER A 53 -10.14 22.30 13.91
N LEU A 54 -10.52 21.19 13.28
CA LEU A 54 -10.01 20.78 11.96
C LEU A 54 -10.37 21.79 10.86
N SER A 55 -11.57 22.38 10.92
CA SER A 55 -12.01 23.42 9.99
C SER A 55 -11.17 24.71 10.12
N ARG A 56 -10.84 25.11 11.35
CA ARG A 56 -9.94 26.26 11.60
C ARG A 56 -8.53 26.02 11.05
N MET A 57 -8.07 24.78 11.10
CA MET A 57 -6.79 24.35 10.51
C MET A 57 -6.86 24.18 8.99
N ARG A 58 -8.05 24.35 8.38
CA ARG A 58 -8.33 24.15 6.95
C ARG A 58 -7.95 22.75 6.45
N LEU A 59 -8.15 21.74 7.27
CA LEU A 59 -7.95 20.35 6.92
C LEU A 59 -9.24 19.69 6.44
N ILE A 60 -10.39 20.24 6.83
CA ILE A 60 -11.71 19.85 6.37
C ILE A 60 -12.53 21.07 5.95
N ASP A 61 -13.53 20.84 5.11
CA ASP A 61 -14.57 21.83 4.81
C ASP A 61 -15.95 21.17 4.92
N ARG A 62 -17.01 21.97 4.80
CA ARG A 62 -18.38 21.51 4.94
C ARG A 62 -19.26 22.03 3.81
N GLN A 63 -20.23 21.22 3.44
CA GLN A 63 -21.30 21.63 2.52
C GLN A 63 -22.67 21.24 3.07
N VAL A 64 -23.70 21.92 2.57
CA VAL A 64 -25.08 21.60 2.94
C VAL A 64 -25.51 20.33 2.23
N ILE A 65 -25.93 19.32 2.98
CA ILE A 65 -26.56 18.12 2.44
C ILE A 65 -28.08 18.33 2.40
N LYS A 66 -28.68 18.22 1.21
CA LYS A 66 -30.11 18.22 1.06
C LYS A 66 -30.65 16.87 1.55
N SER A 67 -31.29 16.88 2.72
CA SER A 67 -32.09 15.73 3.14
C SER A 67 -33.34 15.66 2.24
N GLY A 68 -33.60 14.50 1.64
CA GLY A 68 -34.74 14.28 0.73
C GLY A 68 -36.12 14.35 1.42
N GLY A 69 -36.27 14.99 2.58
CA GLY A 69 -37.51 15.11 3.36
C GLY A 69 -37.67 16.46 4.05
N ARG A 70 -38.83 16.66 4.74
CA ARG A 70 -39.11 17.82 5.58
C ARG A 70 -38.16 17.82 6.78
N GLY A 71 -37.06 18.58 6.74
CA GLY A 71 -36.11 18.74 7.85
C GLY A 71 -35.16 19.90 7.61
N ARG A 72 -34.52 20.39 8.70
CA ARG A 72 -33.46 21.40 8.58
C ARG A 72 -32.28 20.81 7.80
N PRO A 73 -31.72 21.51 6.78
CA PRO A 73 -30.53 21.05 6.08
C PRO A 73 -29.42 20.71 7.07
N SER A 74 -28.75 19.57 6.87
CA SER A 74 -27.62 19.17 7.68
C SER A 74 -26.29 19.52 6.99
N TRP A 75 -25.28 19.77 7.79
CA TRP A 75 -23.93 19.95 7.29
C TRP A 75 -23.27 18.59 7.11
N GLY A 76 -22.65 18.39 5.96
CA GLY A 76 -21.73 17.28 5.68
C GLY A 76 -20.31 17.81 5.58
N TYR A 77 -19.39 17.10 6.18
CA TYR A 77 -17.96 17.44 6.26
C TYR A 77 -17.15 16.53 5.32
N TYR A 78 -16.15 17.09 4.67
CA TYR A 78 -15.23 16.37 3.80
C TYR A 78 -13.80 16.86 4.01
N ALA A 79 -12.83 15.98 3.79
CA ALA A 79 -11.42 16.30 3.95
C ALA A 79 -10.90 17.17 2.79
N LEU A 80 -10.16 18.22 3.12
CA LEU A 80 -9.41 19.07 2.17
C LEU A 80 -7.96 18.61 1.99
N ALA A 81 -7.46 17.90 2.99
CA ALA A 81 -6.12 17.31 2.98
C ALA A 81 -6.26 15.79 3.03
N PRO A 82 -5.32 15.04 2.42
CA PRO A 82 -5.21 13.61 2.63
C PRO A 82 -5.08 13.33 4.13
N ASP A 83 -5.55 12.15 4.57
CA ASP A 83 -5.30 11.70 5.95
C ASP A 83 -3.78 11.51 6.20
N THR A 84 -3.40 11.35 7.46
CA THR A 84 -2.00 11.18 7.84
C THR A 84 -1.38 9.91 7.25
N GLU A 85 -2.16 8.86 7.07
CA GLU A 85 -1.72 7.60 6.50
C GLU A 85 -1.45 7.74 4.99
N SER A 86 -2.35 8.35 4.24
CA SER A 86 -2.16 8.66 2.81
C SER A 86 -0.99 9.60 2.57
N LEU A 87 -0.72 10.56 3.49
CA LEU A 87 0.44 11.44 3.41
C LEU A 87 1.74 10.68 3.67
N ALA A 88 1.79 9.84 4.70
CA ALA A 88 2.96 9.02 4.99
C ALA A 88 3.29 8.10 3.80
N SER A 89 2.28 7.45 3.22
CA SER A 89 2.43 6.61 2.03
C SER A 89 2.97 7.42 0.85
N ALA A 90 2.43 8.61 0.58
CA ALA A 90 2.91 9.48 -0.50
C ALA A 90 4.35 9.94 -0.30
N GLN A 91 4.77 10.21 0.95
CA GLN A 91 6.16 10.56 1.26
C GLN A 91 7.10 9.37 1.09
N MET A 92 6.66 8.15 1.44
CA MET A 92 7.45 6.93 1.23
C MET A 92 7.64 6.65 -0.27
N VAL A 93 6.61 6.85 -1.09
CA VAL A 93 6.74 6.74 -2.54
C VAL A 93 7.74 7.74 -3.09
N GLU A 94 7.65 9.01 -2.71
CA GLU A 94 8.59 10.05 -3.14
C GLU A 94 10.03 9.73 -2.73
N LEU A 95 10.23 9.31 -1.47
CA LEU A 95 11.55 8.91 -0.98
C LEU A 95 12.11 7.71 -1.76
N THR A 96 11.26 6.75 -2.12
CA THR A 96 11.67 5.59 -2.92
C THR A 96 12.14 6.02 -4.32
N HIS A 97 11.46 6.98 -4.95
CA HIS A 97 11.91 7.55 -6.24
C HIS A 97 13.26 8.27 -6.10
N ILE A 98 13.47 9.04 -5.03
CA ILE A 98 14.78 9.68 -4.74
C ILE A 98 15.88 8.62 -4.59
N PHE A 99 15.61 7.49 -3.93
CA PHE A 99 16.56 6.38 -3.86
C PHE A 99 16.84 5.75 -5.23
N CYS A 100 15.84 5.63 -6.09
CA CYS A 100 16.06 5.19 -7.48
C CYS A 100 16.97 6.16 -8.25
N ASP A 101 16.82 7.46 -8.07
CA ASP A 101 17.70 8.46 -8.68
C ASP A 101 19.13 8.35 -8.15
N ALA A 102 19.31 8.12 -6.84
CA ALA A 102 20.63 7.88 -6.27
C ALA A 102 21.27 6.58 -6.82
N ILE A 103 20.51 5.51 -7.00
CA ILE A 103 21.02 4.29 -7.63
C ILE A 103 21.50 4.57 -9.06
N ARG A 104 20.76 5.35 -9.85
CA ARG A 104 21.18 5.74 -11.20
C ARG A 104 22.46 6.57 -11.23
N GLU A 105 22.65 7.43 -10.24
CA GLU A 105 23.79 8.32 -10.15
C GLU A 105 25.06 7.59 -9.70
N TYR A 106 24.95 6.65 -8.75
CA TYR A 106 26.12 6.10 -8.05
C TYR A 106 26.43 4.64 -8.38
N ALA A 107 25.52 3.88 -8.99
CA ALA A 107 25.77 2.49 -9.35
C ALA A 107 26.31 2.35 -10.78
N ASP A 108 27.32 1.50 -10.96
CA ASP A 108 27.87 1.16 -12.28
C ASP A 108 26.83 0.46 -13.18
N ASP A 109 26.00 -0.40 -12.59
CA ASP A 109 24.83 -1.03 -13.22
C ASP A 109 23.58 -0.85 -12.32
N PRO A 110 22.77 0.19 -12.57
CA PRO A 110 21.57 0.47 -11.77
C PRO A 110 20.56 -0.67 -11.73
N VAL A 111 20.44 -1.46 -12.82
CA VAL A 111 19.49 -2.58 -12.90
C VAL A 111 19.94 -3.73 -12.02
N ALA A 112 21.23 -4.12 -12.12
CA ALA A 112 21.81 -5.17 -11.28
C ALA A 112 21.76 -4.76 -9.80
N GLU A 113 22.06 -3.51 -9.49
CA GLU A 113 22.00 -2.99 -8.12
C GLU A 113 20.58 -3.00 -7.56
N ALA A 114 19.57 -2.59 -8.33
CA ALA A 114 18.17 -2.66 -7.92
C ALA A 114 17.74 -4.11 -7.64
N ARG A 115 18.14 -5.08 -8.47
CA ARG A 115 17.88 -6.51 -8.22
C ARG A 115 18.55 -6.99 -6.95
N ARG A 116 19.81 -6.60 -6.71
CA ARG A 116 20.55 -6.94 -5.50
C ARG A 116 19.86 -6.39 -4.24
N ILE A 117 19.39 -5.14 -4.29
CA ILE A 117 18.60 -4.54 -3.20
C ILE A 117 17.30 -5.31 -2.99
N GLY A 118 16.64 -5.71 -4.06
CA GLY A 118 15.43 -6.55 -4.00
C GLY A 118 15.69 -7.92 -3.36
N SER A 119 16.82 -8.56 -3.68
CA SER A 119 17.24 -9.82 -3.05
C SER A 119 17.47 -9.64 -1.54
N GLN A 120 18.15 -8.58 -1.12
CA GLN A 120 18.30 -8.25 0.30
C GLN A 120 16.96 -7.98 1.02
N TRP A 121 16.00 -7.37 0.31
CA TRP A 121 14.64 -7.24 0.82
C TRP A 121 13.99 -8.61 1.02
N GLY A 122 14.18 -9.54 0.07
CA GLY A 122 13.76 -10.94 0.18
C GLY A 122 14.32 -11.64 1.43
N ASP A 123 15.61 -11.46 1.74
CA ASP A 123 16.22 -12.01 2.95
C ASP A 123 15.49 -11.53 4.21
N ARG A 124 15.22 -10.23 4.33
CA ARG A 124 14.51 -9.67 5.48
C ARG A 124 13.08 -10.17 5.60
N VAL A 125 12.39 -10.36 4.47
CA VAL A 125 11.05 -10.93 4.45
C VAL A 125 11.06 -12.36 4.97
N LEU A 126 12.02 -13.17 4.53
CA LEU A 126 12.19 -14.55 4.96
C LEU A 126 12.55 -14.65 6.44
N GLU A 127 13.44 -13.80 6.94
CA GLU A 127 13.79 -13.71 8.38
C GLU A 127 12.55 -13.41 9.23
N ASN A 128 11.70 -12.47 8.80
CA ASN A 128 10.48 -12.12 9.52
C ASN A 128 9.45 -13.27 9.53
N LEU A 129 9.37 -14.05 8.45
CA LEU A 129 8.48 -15.21 8.37
C LEU A 129 8.99 -16.39 9.22
N SER A 130 10.30 -16.59 9.31
CA SER A 130 10.93 -17.68 10.08
C SER A 130 10.85 -17.48 11.59
N GLY A 131 10.73 -16.23 12.06
CA GLY A 131 10.64 -15.91 13.50
C GLY A 131 9.34 -16.33 14.16
N GLU A 132 8.30 -16.71 13.43
CA GLU A 132 6.99 -17.13 13.92
C GLU A 132 6.72 -18.64 13.75
N ALA A 133 7.61 -19.38 13.09
CA ALA A 133 7.44 -20.81 12.84
C ALA A 133 8.38 -21.64 13.72
N ASP A 134 7.81 -22.59 14.49
CA ASP A 134 8.55 -23.64 15.18
C ASP A 134 9.50 -24.36 14.20
N ALA A 135 10.78 -24.50 14.61
CA ALA A 135 11.89 -24.98 13.78
C ALA A 135 11.82 -26.49 13.41
N ASP A 136 10.69 -27.15 13.61
CA ASP A 136 10.54 -28.62 13.47
C ASP A 136 9.74 -29.07 12.24
N HIS A 137 9.37 -28.16 11.33
CA HIS A 137 8.76 -28.60 10.08
C HIS A 137 9.83 -28.85 9.01
N VAL A 138 10.16 -30.13 8.86
CA VAL A 138 10.82 -30.70 7.67
C VAL A 138 10.14 -30.13 6.43
N HIS A 139 10.88 -29.42 5.59
CA HIS A 139 10.40 -28.92 4.30
C HIS A 139 10.16 -30.12 3.35
N ASP A 140 9.00 -30.78 3.50
CA ASP A 140 8.48 -31.57 2.38
C ASP A 140 8.25 -30.60 1.22
N ALA A 141 8.70 -30.98 0.02
CA ALA A 141 8.54 -30.18 -1.18
C ALA A 141 7.05 -29.82 -1.34
N LEU A 142 6.72 -28.56 -1.08
CA LEU A 142 5.34 -28.06 -1.18
C LEU A 142 4.91 -28.14 -2.65
N ASP A 143 3.67 -28.55 -2.88
CA ASP A 143 3.13 -28.55 -4.23
C ASP A 143 3.07 -27.10 -4.80
N LEU A 144 3.11 -26.99 -6.13
CA LEU A 144 3.14 -25.70 -6.82
C LEU A 144 1.94 -24.80 -6.43
N SER A 145 0.79 -25.37 -6.16
CA SER A 145 -0.43 -24.59 -5.80
C SER A 145 -0.31 -23.94 -4.43
N THR A 146 0.30 -24.66 -3.48
CA THR A 146 0.60 -24.14 -2.15
C THR A 146 1.64 -23.01 -2.21
N GLN A 147 2.67 -23.17 -3.03
CA GLN A 147 3.70 -22.17 -3.26
C GLN A 147 3.13 -20.87 -3.86
N ILE A 148 2.27 -20.99 -4.87
CA ILE A 148 1.56 -19.85 -5.48
C ILE A 148 0.69 -19.13 -4.44
N SER A 149 0.00 -19.90 -3.59
CA SER A 149 -0.83 -19.35 -2.52
C SER A 149 0.00 -18.58 -1.48
N GLN A 150 1.17 -19.11 -1.10
CA GLN A 150 2.08 -18.42 -0.18
C GLN A 150 2.64 -17.13 -0.78
N LEU A 151 3.07 -17.16 -2.05
CA LEU A 151 3.55 -15.96 -2.75
C LEU A 151 2.45 -14.91 -2.86
N ARG A 152 1.20 -15.30 -3.13
CA ARG A 152 0.05 -14.40 -3.11
C ARG A 152 -0.16 -13.75 -1.74
N VAL A 153 -0.06 -14.54 -0.66
CA VAL A 153 -0.20 -14.02 0.72
C VAL A 153 0.93 -13.04 1.01
N LEU A 154 2.16 -13.37 0.64
CA LEU A 154 3.32 -12.48 0.80
C LEU A 154 3.06 -11.14 0.11
N TYR A 155 2.68 -11.12 -1.17
CA TYR A 155 2.41 -9.87 -1.88
C TYR A 155 1.25 -9.08 -1.29
N THR A 156 0.22 -9.77 -0.77
CA THR A 156 -0.87 -9.11 -0.04
C THR A 156 -0.34 -8.41 1.23
N SER A 157 0.57 -9.04 1.96
CA SER A 157 1.19 -8.44 3.17
C SER A 157 2.10 -7.24 2.83
N LEU A 158 2.63 -7.18 1.61
CA LEU A 158 3.41 -6.05 1.10
C LEU A 158 2.55 -4.89 0.56
N GLY A 159 1.23 -4.95 0.76
CA GLY A 159 0.31 -3.87 0.41
C GLY A 159 -0.22 -3.91 -1.03
N THR A 160 -0.02 -5.01 -1.76
CA THR A 160 -0.63 -5.21 -3.08
C THR A 160 -1.91 -6.04 -2.94
N ALA A 161 -2.95 -5.71 -3.71
CA ALA A 161 -4.11 -6.59 -3.84
C ALA A 161 -3.77 -7.74 -4.80
N ALA A 162 -3.20 -8.84 -4.26
CA ALA A 162 -2.76 -9.99 -5.04
C ALA A 162 -3.87 -11.05 -5.17
N THR A 163 -4.17 -11.46 -6.40
CA THR A 163 -5.16 -12.52 -6.69
C THR A 163 -4.59 -13.56 -7.64
N ILE A 164 -4.95 -14.84 -7.42
CA ILE A 164 -4.61 -15.90 -8.39
C ILE A 164 -5.52 -15.73 -9.61
N ASN A 165 -4.91 -15.74 -10.80
CA ASN A 165 -5.66 -15.61 -12.04
C ASN A 165 -6.57 -16.84 -12.23
N ARG A 166 -7.84 -16.60 -12.63
CA ARG A 166 -8.84 -17.67 -12.76
C ARG A 166 -8.60 -18.60 -13.94
N ASP A 167 -8.08 -18.04 -15.03
CA ASP A 167 -7.85 -18.78 -16.27
C ASP A 167 -6.47 -19.44 -16.30
N PHE A 168 -5.51 -18.87 -15.54
CA PHE A 168 -4.12 -19.32 -15.46
C PHE A 168 -3.69 -19.44 -14.00
N PRO A 169 -3.92 -20.60 -13.34
CA PRO A 169 -3.66 -20.79 -11.90
C PRO A 169 -2.18 -20.59 -11.48
N HIS A 170 -1.25 -20.59 -12.42
CA HIS A 170 0.18 -20.33 -12.20
C HIS A 170 0.52 -18.82 -12.32
N VAL A 171 -0.48 -17.95 -12.51
CA VAL A 171 -0.31 -16.50 -12.61
C VAL A 171 -0.95 -15.81 -11.40
N ILE A 172 -0.21 -14.89 -10.81
CA ILE A 172 -0.71 -13.99 -9.77
C ILE A 172 -0.87 -12.59 -10.39
N ASP A 173 -2.09 -12.07 -10.37
CA ASP A 173 -2.37 -10.68 -10.74
C ASP A 173 -2.18 -9.78 -9.51
N LEU A 174 -1.30 -8.80 -9.61
CA LEU A 174 -1.03 -7.79 -8.60
C LEU A 174 -1.78 -6.51 -8.98
N HIS A 175 -2.82 -6.19 -8.25
CA HIS A 175 -3.58 -4.94 -8.42
C HIS A 175 -3.06 -3.89 -7.44
N SER A 176 -3.04 -2.62 -7.82
CA SER A 176 -2.63 -1.51 -6.96
C SER A 176 -1.16 -1.56 -6.52
N CYS A 177 -0.24 -1.22 -7.41
CA CYS A 177 1.16 -1.04 -7.02
C CYS A 177 1.28 0.11 -5.99
N PRO A 178 1.81 -0.14 -4.78
CA PRO A 178 1.92 0.89 -3.74
C PRO A 178 2.95 1.98 -4.05
N PHE A 179 3.80 1.77 -5.08
CA PHE A 179 4.87 2.69 -5.48
C PHE A 179 4.52 3.54 -6.71
N VAL A 180 3.27 3.57 -7.11
CA VAL A 180 2.81 4.46 -8.17
C VAL A 180 2.82 5.90 -7.67
N ASN A 181 3.52 6.79 -8.38
CA ASN A 181 3.55 8.21 -8.07
C ASN A 181 2.21 8.89 -8.41
N ARG A 182 2.10 10.19 -8.10
CA ARG A 182 0.89 11.00 -8.37
C ARG A 182 0.53 11.10 -9.86
N GLN A 183 1.47 10.83 -10.76
CA GLN A 183 1.29 10.80 -12.20
C GLN A 183 0.85 9.42 -12.72
N GLY A 184 0.66 8.45 -11.84
CA GLY A 184 0.29 7.08 -12.22
C GLY A 184 1.44 6.24 -12.76
N GLN A 185 2.69 6.65 -12.49
CA GLN A 185 3.91 5.99 -12.98
C GLN A 185 4.64 5.30 -11.83
N VAL A 186 5.31 4.20 -12.14
CA VAL A 186 6.25 3.52 -11.26
C VAL A 186 7.65 3.58 -11.86
N ASP A 187 8.65 3.78 -11.03
CA ASP A 187 10.03 3.76 -11.48
C ASP A 187 10.44 2.34 -11.88
N PRO A 188 11.05 2.12 -13.07
CA PRO A 188 11.48 0.79 -13.52
C PRO A 188 12.43 0.08 -12.55
N LEU A 189 13.27 0.80 -11.80
CA LEU A 189 14.16 0.19 -10.81
C LEU A 189 13.39 -0.43 -9.65
N ILE A 190 12.22 0.10 -9.29
CA ILE A 190 11.33 -0.53 -8.30
C ILE A 190 10.83 -1.89 -8.80
N CYS A 191 10.52 -2.01 -10.10
CA CYS A 191 10.15 -3.29 -10.69
C CYS A 191 11.33 -4.27 -10.66
N GLU A 192 12.57 -3.80 -10.86
CA GLU A 192 13.76 -4.64 -10.74
C GLU A 192 14.02 -5.07 -9.29
N MET A 193 13.75 -4.22 -8.30
CA MET A 193 13.78 -4.62 -6.88
C MET A 193 12.77 -5.73 -6.60
N HIS A 194 11.54 -5.63 -7.14
CA HIS A 194 10.56 -6.70 -7.01
C HIS A 194 11.00 -8.00 -7.70
N ARG A 195 11.70 -7.94 -8.83
CA ARG A 195 12.28 -9.13 -9.45
C ARG A 195 13.32 -9.80 -8.55
N GLY A 196 14.19 -9.00 -7.93
CA GLY A 196 15.16 -9.50 -6.94
C GLY A 196 14.48 -10.15 -5.75
N LEU A 197 13.43 -9.53 -5.21
CA LEU A 197 12.62 -10.08 -4.13
C LEU A 197 12.01 -11.44 -4.51
N ILE A 198 11.35 -11.51 -5.68
CA ILE A 198 10.74 -12.76 -6.17
C ILE A 198 11.80 -13.85 -6.29
N SER A 199 12.90 -13.59 -7.01
CA SER A 199 13.97 -14.57 -7.18
C SER A 199 14.47 -15.10 -5.84
N ARG A 200 14.73 -14.20 -4.87
CA ARG A 200 15.26 -14.61 -3.56
C ARG A 200 14.28 -15.44 -2.73
N VAL A 201 12.99 -15.08 -2.76
CA VAL A 201 11.94 -15.85 -2.07
C VAL A 201 11.77 -17.22 -2.73
N MET A 202 11.81 -17.30 -4.06
CA MET A 202 11.70 -18.56 -4.79
C MET A 202 12.91 -19.47 -4.50
N GLU A 203 14.14 -18.94 -4.53
CA GLU A 203 15.37 -19.69 -4.28
C GLU A 203 15.42 -20.31 -2.87
N SER A 204 14.82 -19.67 -1.88
CA SER A 204 14.93 -20.14 -0.48
C SER A 204 13.88 -21.17 -0.08
N ASN A 205 12.72 -21.14 -0.73
CA ASN A 205 11.56 -21.95 -0.30
C ASN A 205 11.25 -23.09 -1.28
N TYR A 206 11.89 -23.12 -2.44
CA TYR A 206 11.45 -23.97 -3.54
C TYR A 206 12.60 -24.73 -4.20
N ASP A 207 12.25 -25.81 -4.83
CA ASP A 207 13.16 -26.51 -5.72
C ASP A 207 13.69 -25.53 -6.80
N SER A 208 14.97 -25.61 -7.10
CA SER A 208 15.66 -24.74 -8.07
C SER A 208 15.07 -24.80 -9.49
N THR A 209 14.08 -25.66 -9.70
CA THR A 209 13.33 -25.79 -10.97
C THR A 209 12.18 -24.79 -11.10
N ILE A 210 11.79 -24.06 -10.04
CA ILE A 210 10.66 -23.15 -10.08
C ILE A 210 11.15 -21.70 -10.08
N VAL A 211 10.72 -20.93 -11.07
CA VAL A 211 11.06 -19.51 -11.21
C VAL A 211 9.82 -18.64 -11.30
N GLY A 212 9.88 -17.48 -10.65
CA GLY A 212 8.85 -16.45 -10.74
C GLY A 212 9.29 -15.30 -11.66
N ARG A 213 8.48 -14.98 -12.67
CA ARG A 213 8.74 -13.87 -13.60
C ARG A 213 7.75 -12.74 -13.39
N LEU A 214 8.26 -11.56 -13.11
CA LEU A 214 7.45 -10.35 -12.98
C LEU A 214 7.29 -9.67 -14.34
N TYR A 215 6.03 -9.45 -14.72
CA TYR A 215 5.62 -8.63 -15.87
C TYR A 215 4.95 -7.36 -15.34
N PRO A 216 5.68 -6.23 -15.30
CA PRO A 216 5.14 -5.00 -14.74
C PRO A 216 4.15 -4.34 -15.69
N MET A 217 3.11 -3.72 -15.14
CA MET A 217 2.16 -2.85 -15.83
C MET A 217 1.55 -3.48 -17.09
N THR A 218 1.15 -4.74 -17.01
CA THR A 218 0.45 -5.45 -18.12
C THR A 218 -0.90 -4.83 -18.46
N ALA A 219 -1.49 -4.12 -17.52
CA ALA A 219 -2.59 -3.18 -17.68
C ALA A 219 -2.37 -2.01 -16.70
N PRO A 220 -3.09 -0.89 -16.83
CA PRO A 220 -2.96 0.23 -15.91
C PRO A 220 -3.12 -0.21 -14.44
N GLY A 221 -2.06 -0.07 -13.64
CA GLY A 221 -2.03 -0.46 -12.23
C GLY A 221 -1.99 -1.97 -11.96
N VAL A 222 -1.81 -2.81 -12.97
CA VAL A 222 -1.77 -4.27 -12.82
C VAL A 222 -0.43 -4.82 -13.29
N CYS A 223 0.25 -5.55 -12.39
CA CYS A 223 1.41 -6.37 -12.73
C CYS A 223 1.03 -7.85 -12.67
N LYS A 224 1.83 -8.72 -13.29
CA LYS A 224 1.65 -10.18 -13.21
C LYS A 224 2.92 -10.83 -12.74
N ILE A 225 2.78 -11.86 -11.91
CA ILE A 225 3.85 -12.81 -11.62
C ILE A 225 3.44 -14.14 -12.25
N GLU A 226 4.22 -14.62 -13.16
CA GLU A 226 4.08 -15.95 -13.77
C GLU A 226 5.07 -16.91 -13.11
N ILE A 227 4.58 -18.05 -12.66
CA ILE A 227 5.38 -19.06 -11.97
C ILE A 227 5.52 -20.25 -12.93
N GLU A 228 6.75 -20.53 -13.30
CA GLU A 228 7.11 -21.56 -14.28
C GLU A 228 8.02 -22.61 -13.65
N GLU A 229 7.82 -23.86 -14.05
CA GLU A 229 8.79 -24.93 -13.79
C GLU A 229 9.80 -24.97 -14.93
N VAL A 230 11.07 -24.73 -14.62
CA VAL A 230 12.15 -24.78 -15.59
C VAL A 230 12.75 -26.17 -15.54
N ALA A 231 12.79 -26.87 -16.68
CA ALA A 231 13.42 -28.18 -16.78
C ALA A 231 14.88 -28.09 -16.31
N SER A 232 15.26 -28.97 -15.40
CA SER A 232 16.66 -29.11 -14.96
C SER A 232 17.54 -29.43 -16.18
N ALA A 233 18.55 -28.58 -16.41
CA ALA A 233 19.51 -28.74 -17.49
C ALA A 233 20.52 -29.89 -17.20
#